data_80a191de914a6b02cc18bd23f2f2f734
#
_entry.id   80a191de914a6b02cc18bd23f2f2f734
#
_cell.length_a   1.000
_cell.length_b   1.000
_cell.length_c   1.000
_cell.angle_alpha   90.00
_cell.angle_beta   90.00
_cell.angle_gamma   90.00
#
_symmetry.space_group_name_H-M   'P 1'
#
loop_
_entity.id
_entity.type
_entity.pdbx_description
1 polymer ?
#
loop_
_entity_poly.entity_id
_entity_poly.type
_entity_poly.pdbx_seq_one_letter_code
_entity_poly.pdbx_strand_id
1 'polypeptide(L)'
;PGCTAQILGEVVKINSADISHSEIDSLLRNDSLGYGTILYIKEGGIGVQCGGSVLRLTQLQRAGGKRLPAAEFLRGFALQVGQRFE
;
A
#
# COMPACT_ATOMS: atom_id res chain seq x y z
N PRO A 1 -13.83 -4.41 8.26
CA PRO A 1 -13.14 -5.50 7.62
C PRO A 1 -11.85 -5.07 6.97
N GLY A 2 -10.77 -5.56 7.38
CA GLY A 2 -9.48 -5.33 6.75
C GLY A 2 -9.05 -6.54 5.98
N CYS A 3 -8.07 -6.35 5.11
CA CYS A 3 -7.40 -7.42 4.41
C CYS A 3 -6.02 -7.60 5.03
N THR A 4 -5.44 -8.77 4.86
CA THR A 4 -4.05 -8.97 5.20
C THR A 4 -3.25 -9.23 3.94
N ALA A 5 -1.99 -8.81 3.97
CA ALA A 5 -1.06 -9.05 2.89
C ALA A 5 0.33 -9.28 3.48
N GLN A 6 1.23 -9.80 2.69
CA GLN A 6 2.60 -10.01 3.14
C GLN A 6 3.54 -9.12 2.35
N ILE A 7 4.51 -8.54 3.06
CA ILE A 7 5.56 -7.77 2.42
C ILE A 7 6.83 -7.87 3.28
N LEU A 8 7.96 -8.08 2.64
CA LEU A 8 9.25 -8.23 3.32
C LEU A 8 9.23 -9.32 4.39
N GLY A 9 8.44 -10.38 4.17
CA GLY A 9 8.35 -11.51 5.08
C GLY A 9 7.45 -11.28 6.30
N GLU A 10 6.74 -10.17 6.36
CA GLU A 10 5.83 -9.88 7.47
C GLU A 10 4.39 -9.78 6.98
N VAL A 11 3.46 -10.16 7.86
CA VAL A 11 2.03 -10.01 7.60
C VAL A 11 1.60 -8.62 8.05
N VAL A 12 0.95 -7.90 7.16
CA VAL A 12 0.45 -6.55 7.43
C VAL A 12 -1.04 -6.54 7.19
N LYS A 13 -1.78 -5.99 8.14
CA LYS A 13 -3.22 -5.79 8.00
C LYS A 13 -3.48 -4.42 7.40
N ILE A 14 -4.30 -4.39 6.37
CA ILE A 14 -4.73 -3.15 5.74
C ILE A 14 -6.08 -2.77 6.34
N ASN A 15 -6.08 -1.73 7.16
CA ASN A 15 -7.27 -1.33 7.90
C ASN A 15 -8.14 -0.36 7.12
N SER A 16 -7.54 0.46 6.28
CA SER A 16 -8.28 1.43 5.49
C SER A 16 -7.57 1.71 4.18
N ALA A 17 -8.34 1.77 3.11
CA ALA A 17 -7.82 2.03 1.78
C ALA A 17 -8.91 2.64 0.92
N ASP A 18 -8.51 3.44 -0.07
CA ASP A 18 -9.40 4.07 -1.03
C ASP A 18 -8.92 3.79 -2.45
N ILE A 19 -9.86 3.73 -3.38
CA ILE A 19 -9.49 3.66 -4.79
C ILE A 19 -9.08 5.07 -5.22
N SER A 20 -7.90 5.19 -5.82
CA SER A 20 -7.43 6.47 -6.30
C SER A 20 -8.11 6.80 -7.63
N HIS A 21 -8.63 8.01 -7.74
CA HIS A 21 -9.22 8.53 -8.96
C HIS A 21 -8.33 9.57 -9.65
N SER A 22 -7.11 9.73 -9.17
CA SER A 22 -6.15 10.68 -9.74
C SER A 22 -5.67 10.20 -11.10
N GLU A 23 -5.66 11.10 -12.10
CA GLU A 23 -5.10 10.80 -13.41
C GLU A 23 -3.60 10.52 -13.30
N ILE A 24 -2.90 11.23 -12.41
CA ILE A 24 -1.47 11.02 -12.19
C ILE A 24 -1.23 9.61 -11.66
N ASP A 25 -2.04 9.17 -10.71
CA ASP A 25 -1.90 7.82 -10.17
C ASP A 25 -2.20 6.76 -11.22
N SER A 26 -3.18 7.00 -12.07
CA SER A 26 -3.48 6.10 -13.19
C SER A 26 -2.32 5.98 -14.16
N LEU A 27 -1.58 7.06 -14.39
CA LEU A 27 -0.40 7.05 -15.25
C LEU A 27 0.77 6.27 -14.66
N LEU A 28 0.80 6.10 -13.34
CA LEU A 28 1.84 5.31 -12.68
C LEU A 28 1.61 3.81 -12.80
N ARG A 29 0.42 3.40 -13.17
CA ARG A 29 0.14 1.98 -13.37
C ARG A 29 1.01 1.42 -14.48
N ASN A 30 1.51 0.21 -14.24
CA ASN A 30 2.30 -0.50 -15.23
C ASN A 30 1.96 -1.98 -15.14
N ASP A 31 1.26 -2.49 -16.14
CA ASP A 31 0.78 -3.87 -16.12
C ASP A 31 1.90 -4.90 -16.03
N SER A 32 3.13 -4.52 -16.38
CA SER A 32 4.26 -5.42 -16.26
C SER A 32 4.77 -5.57 -14.81
N LEU A 33 4.33 -4.72 -13.88
CA LEU A 33 4.80 -4.76 -12.50
C LEU A 33 4.04 -5.77 -11.62
N GLY A 34 2.88 -6.21 -12.04
CA GLY A 34 2.08 -7.14 -11.25
C GLY A 34 1.29 -6.46 -10.14
N TYR A 35 0.30 -7.18 -9.61
CA TYR A 35 -0.58 -6.65 -8.57
C TYR A 35 0.16 -6.60 -7.23
N GLY A 36 -0.18 -5.62 -6.43
CA GLY A 36 0.43 -5.43 -5.12
C GLY A 36 1.70 -4.59 -5.13
N THR A 37 2.17 -4.17 -6.31
CA THR A 37 3.39 -3.37 -6.42
C THR A 37 3.14 -1.95 -5.92
N ILE A 38 4.04 -1.45 -5.07
CA ILE A 38 3.98 -0.08 -4.57
C ILE A 38 4.39 0.86 -5.69
N LEU A 39 3.48 1.72 -6.11
CA LEU A 39 3.70 2.67 -7.18
C LEU A 39 4.18 4.03 -6.69
N TYR A 40 3.73 4.43 -5.49
CA TYR A 40 4.16 5.68 -4.88
C TYR A 40 3.99 5.62 -3.38
N ILE A 41 4.77 6.44 -2.70
CA ILE A 41 4.61 6.69 -1.27
C ILE A 41 4.54 8.20 -1.12
N LYS A 42 3.35 8.68 -0.79
CA LYS A 42 3.08 10.11 -0.63
C LYS A 42 2.53 10.36 0.75
N GLU A 43 2.53 11.60 1.14
CA GLU A 43 1.96 12.06 2.39
C GLU A 43 0.57 11.45 2.61
N GLY A 44 0.46 10.66 3.64
CA GLY A 44 -0.80 10.08 4.05
C GLY A 44 -1.26 8.86 3.28
N GLY A 45 -0.43 8.29 2.39
CA GLY A 45 -0.87 7.12 1.64
C GLY A 45 0.22 6.37 0.90
N ILE A 46 -0.05 5.09 0.66
CA ILE A 46 0.81 4.21 -0.12
C ILE A 46 -0.02 3.74 -1.32
N GLY A 47 0.40 4.11 -2.53
CA GLY A 47 -0.30 3.70 -3.75
C GLY A 47 0.16 2.35 -4.23
N VAL A 48 -0.78 1.42 -4.40
CA VAL A 48 -0.50 0.04 -4.74
C VAL A 48 -1.30 -0.33 -5.98
N GLN A 49 -0.65 -1.00 -6.93
CA GLN A 49 -1.33 -1.43 -8.14
C GLN A 49 -2.23 -2.63 -7.86
N CYS A 50 -3.51 -2.50 -8.18
CA CYS A 50 -4.51 -3.53 -7.99
C CYS A 50 -5.41 -3.62 -9.22
N GLY A 51 -5.37 -4.73 -9.92
CA GLY A 51 -6.23 -4.93 -11.07
C GLY A 51 -6.17 -3.76 -12.04
N GLY A 52 -7.33 -3.18 -12.34
CA GLY A 52 -7.42 -2.03 -13.23
C GLY A 52 -7.27 -0.68 -12.57
N SER A 53 -6.89 -0.61 -11.29
CA SER A 53 -6.88 0.63 -10.54
C SER A 53 -5.70 0.71 -9.59
N VAL A 54 -5.52 1.88 -8.99
CA VAL A 54 -4.54 2.11 -7.93
C VAL A 54 -5.29 2.22 -6.61
N LEU A 55 -4.88 1.42 -5.63
CA LEU A 55 -5.46 1.43 -4.30
C LEU A 55 -4.53 2.22 -3.38
N ARG A 56 -5.07 3.21 -2.70
CA ARG A 56 -4.30 4.03 -1.77
C ARG A 56 -4.53 3.52 -0.37
N LEU A 57 -3.47 3.00 0.25
CA LEU A 57 -3.53 2.49 1.61
C LEU A 57 -3.30 3.63 2.59
N THR A 58 -4.24 3.81 3.51
CA THR A 58 -4.20 4.93 4.44
C THR A 58 -3.96 4.53 5.88
N GLN A 59 -4.34 3.31 6.26
CA GLN A 59 -4.09 2.79 7.61
C GLN A 59 -3.67 1.34 7.54
N LEU A 60 -2.60 1.02 8.26
CA LEU A 60 -2.02 -0.31 8.26
C LEU A 60 -1.65 -0.73 9.67
N GLN A 61 -1.45 -2.04 9.85
CA GLN A 61 -1.14 -2.60 11.15
C GLN A 61 -0.22 -3.82 10.97
N ARG A 62 0.91 -3.81 11.65
CA ARG A 62 1.78 -4.99 11.70
C ARG A 62 1.18 -6.02 12.63
N ALA A 63 1.52 -7.30 12.41
CA ALA A 63 1.12 -8.37 13.31
C ALA A 63 1.61 -8.05 14.73
N GLY A 64 0.71 -8.07 15.70
CA GLY A 64 1.03 -7.73 17.09
C GLY A 64 1.16 -6.25 17.37
N GLY A 65 1.04 -5.39 16.36
CA GLY A 65 1.17 -3.96 16.52
C GLY A 65 -0.16 -3.23 16.57
N LYS A 66 -0.09 -1.91 16.51
CA LYS A 66 -1.26 -1.06 16.53
C LYS A 66 -1.63 -0.60 15.12
N ARG A 67 -2.90 -0.29 14.93
CA ARG A 67 -3.38 0.36 13.74
C ARG A 67 -2.81 1.77 13.65
N LEU A 68 -2.13 2.09 12.56
CA LEU A 68 -1.45 3.36 12.38
C LEU A 68 -1.80 4.00 11.04
N PRO A 69 -1.84 5.33 10.97
CA PRO A 69 -1.85 6.01 9.67
C PRO A 69 -0.61 5.60 8.86
N ALA A 70 -0.73 5.61 7.54
CA ALA A 70 0.37 5.16 6.67
C ALA A 70 1.68 5.90 6.95
N ALA A 71 1.63 7.20 7.20
CA ALA A 71 2.84 7.97 7.49
C ALA A 71 3.56 7.46 8.73
N GLU A 72 2.82 7.15 9.79
CA GLU A 72 3.42 6.63 11.02
C GLU A 72 3.85 5.18 10.87
N PHE A 73 3.07 4.39 10.14
CA PHE A 73 3.44 3.01 9.86
C PHE A 73 4.81 2.96 9.17
N LEU A 74 5.06 3.86 8.24
CA LEU A 74 6.31 3.89 7.49
C LEU A 74 7.53 4.28 8.34
N ARG A 75 7.32 4.96 9.46
CA ARG A 75 8.41 5.28 10.38
C ARG A 75 8.98 4.04 11.05
N GLY A 76 8.14 3.07 11.33
CA GLY A 76 8.56 1.84 12.00
C GLY A 76 8.76 0.67 11.05
N PHE A 77 8.32 0.80 9.82
CA PHE A 77 8.42 -0.26 8.83
C PHE A 77 8.61 0.37 7.45
N ALA A 78 9.86 0.63 7.10
CA ALA A 78 10.19 1.34 5.87
C ALA A 78 9.85 0.53 4.64
N LEU A 79 9.04 1.10 3.76
CA LEU A 79 8.68 0.52 2.48
C LEU A 79 9.18 1.42 1.37
N GLN A 80 9.40 0.86 0.20
CA GLN A 80 9.93 1.60 -0.95
C GLN A 80 9.11 1.30 -2.19
N VAL A 81 9.08 2.25 -3.09
CA VAL A 81 8.47 2.08 -4.41
C VAL A 81 9.13 0.90 -5.12
N GLY A 82 8.30 0.06 -5.73
CA GLY A 82 8.77 -1.15 -6.40
C GLY A 82 8.67 -2.41 -5.57
N GLN A 83 8.56 -2.30 -4.24
CA GLN A 83 8.29 -3.45 -3.40
C GLN A 83 6.86 -3.93 -3.61
N ARG A 84 6.60 -5.16 -3.24
CA ARG A 84 5.31 -5.79 -3.58
C ARG A 84 4.66 -6.44 -2.38
N PHE A 85 3.40 -6.12 -2.18
CA PHE A 85 2.53 -6.89 -1.28
C PHE A 85 2.10 -8.18 -1.97
N GLU A 86 2.07 -9.25 -1.21
CA GLU A 86 1.66 -10.55 -1.72
C GLU A 86 0.45 -11.13 -1.02
#